data_cd576add937b3490b48ccf65232b786e
#
_entry.id   cd576add937b3490b48ccf65232b786e
#
_cell.length_a   1.000
_cell.length_b   1.000
_cell.length_c   1.000
_cell.angle_alpha   90.00
_cell.angle_beta   90.00
_cell.angle_gamma   90.00
#
_symmetry.space_group_name_H-M   'P 1'
#
loop_
_entity.id
_entity.type
_entity.pdbx_description
1 polymer ?
#
loop_
_entity_poly.entity_id
_entity_poly.type
_entity_poly.pdbx_seq_one_letter_code
_entity_poly.pdbx_strand_id
1 'polypeptide(L)'
;MKKPMRTTSHKTRWASIALALSTVLTMSSFPAASAADTSHDGTSSDKAAASCYEVKQVNPNAKSGAYWLYTPQMSAPQQFYCDQETDGGGWVMVGRGREGWTESYGGVGNADQLHKNPTGSAAFKPVQLSSNTVDALLNGTKPQDLPDGMRLRRAYDPSGTQWQEVRTPRLQTAQWSWAMSYAQHWGPFTF
;
A
#
# COMPACT_ATOMS: atom_id res chain seq x y z
N MET A 1 20.38 -65.75 13.38
CA MET A 1 20.51 -66.91 12.47
C MET A 1 20.75 -66.35 11.06
N LYS A 2 21.86 -66.74 10.47
CA LYS A 2 22.28 -66.44 9.09
C LYS A 2 21.50 -67.31 8.13
N LYS A 3 21.18 -66.83 6.91
CA LYS A 3 21.33 -67.59 5.68
C LYS A 3 20.99 -66.75 4.42
N PRO A 4 21.41 -67.21 3.22
CA PRO A 4 22.37 -66.46 2.43
C PRO A 4 21.85 -66.10 1.01
N MET A 5 22.75 -65.40 0.31
CA MET A 5 22.71 -65.02 -1.10
C MET A 5 22.31 -66.11 -2.07
N ARG A 6 21.65 -65.70 -3.15
CA ARG A 6 21.74 -66.43 -4.42
C ARG A 6 21.95 -65.44 -5.57
N THR A 7 23.13 -65.48 -6.11
CA THR A 7 23.57 -64.87 -7.37
C THR A 7 22.99 -65.64 -8.54
N THR A 8 22.41 -64.94 -9.49
CA THR A 8 22.24 -65.47 -10.86
C THR A 8 22.74 -64.43 -11.85
N SER A 9 23.81 -64.85 -12.49
CA SER A 9 24.41 -64.18 -13.63
C SER A 9 23.57 -64.42 -14.90
N HIS A 10 23.20 -63.39 -15.61
CA HIS A 10 22.81 -63.50 -17.02
C HIS A 10 23.59 -62.52 -17.87
N LYS A 11 24.42 -63.09 -18.72
CA LYS A 11 25.10 -62.46 -19.85
C LYS A 11 24.04 -62.04 -20.88
N THR A 12 24.05 -60.77 -21.34
CA THR A 12 23.31 -60.43 -22.54
C THR A 12 24.00 -59.28 -23.28
N ARG A 13 24.49 -59.61 -24.39
CA ARG A 13 24.53 -59.03 -25.75
C ARG A 13 24.47 -57.51 -25.87
N TRP A 14 25.57 -56.99 -26.39
CA TRP A 14 25.70 -55.61 -26.85
C TRP A 14 24.90 -55.44 -28.18
N ALA A 15 23.92 -54.52 -28.17
CA ALA A 15 23.33 -53.95 -29.38
C ALA A 15 23.70 -52.48 -29.42
N SER A 16 24.51 -52.14 -30.40
CA SER A 16 24.88 -50.74 -30.67
C SER A 16 23.68 -50.02 -31.27
N ILE A 17 23.09 -49.08 -30.54
CA ILE A 17 22.08 -48.14 -31.05
C ILE A 17 22.78 -46.79 -31.21
N ALA A 18 22.94 -46.37 -32.46
CA ALA A 18 23.38 -45.02 -32.83
C ALA A 18 22.32 -44.01 -32.41
N LEU A 19 22.61 -43.19 -31.41
CA LEU A 19 21.73 -42.13 -30.93
C LEU A 19 22.02 -40.87 -31.76
N ALA A 20 21.11 -40.55 -32.67
CA ALA A 20 21.10 -39.26 -33.34
C ALA A 20 20.75 -38.16 -32.35
N LEU A 21 21.70 -37.29 -32.01
CA LEU A 21 21.47 -36.14 -31.14
C LEU A 21 20.77 -35.06 -31.97
N SER A 22 19.44 -35.01 -31.88
CA SER A 22 18.65 -33.85 -32.34
C SER A 22 18.66 -32.81 -31.23
N THR A 23 19.47 -31.78 -31.34
CA THR A 23 19.44 -30.59 -30.50
C THR A 23 18.19 -29.78 -30.83
N VAL A 24 17.13 -29.96 -30.03
CA VAL A 24 15.98 -29.06 -30.05
C VAL A 24 16.39 -27.81 -29.31
N LEU A 25 16.63 -26.72 -30.05
CA LEU A 25 16.73 -25.38 -29.47
C LEU A 25 15.35 -24.96 -28.99
N THR A 26 15.06 -25.14 -27.69
CA THR A 26 13.90 -24.53 -27.05
C THR A 26 14.17 -23.04 -26.93
N MET A 27 13.64 -22.24 -27.84
CA MET A 27 13.54 -20.77 -27.63
C MET A 27 12.59 -20.55 -26.45
N SER A 28 13.16 -20.24 -25.31
CA SER A 28 12.42 -19.74 -24.16
C SER A 28 11.87 -18.37 -24.54
N SER A 29 10.60 -18.30 -24.92
CA SER A 29 9.88 -17.04 -25.06
C SER A 29 9.73 -16.47 -23.65
N PHE A 30 10.55 -15.48 -23.28
CA PHE A 30 10.28 -14.65 -22.11
C PHE A 30 8.96 -13.94 -22.38
N PRO A 31 7.99 -13.99 -21.44
CA PRO A 31 6.80 -13.15 -21.58
C PRO A 31 7.27 -11.71 -21.64
N ALA A 32 6.90 -10.99 -22.70
CA ALA A 32 7.09 -9.56 -22.76
C ALA A 32 6.43 -8.97 -21.52
N ALA A 33 7.18 -8.19 -20.74
CA ALA A 33 6.62 -7.43 -19.64
C ALA A 33 5.48 -6.59 -20.23
N SER A 34 4.24 -6.85 -19.81
CA SER A 34 3.10 -6.01 -20.15
C SER A 34 3.47 -4.57 -19.75
N ALA A 35 3.36 -3.64 -20.70
CA ALA A 35 3.44 -2.23 -20.37
C ALA A 35 2.40 -1.96 -19.28
N ALA A 36 2.82 -1.39 -18.14
CA ALA A 36 1.90 -1.03 -17.07
C ALA A 36 0.84 -0.07 -17.68
N ASP A 37 -0.43 -0.36 -17.45
CA ASP A 37 -1.51 0.54 -17.82
C ASP A 37 -1.39 1.81 -16.96
N THR A 38 -0.95 2.91 -17.57
CA THR A 38 -0.76 4.21 -16.90
C THR A 38 -2.04 5.06 -16.93
N SER A 39 -3.18 4.48 -17.28
CA SER A 39 -4.45 5.20 -17.37
C SER A 39 -4.91 5.77 -16.03
N HIS A 40 -4.48 5.17 -14.90
CA HIS A 40 -4.83 5.56 -13.53
C HIS A 40 -3.60 5.81 -12.66
N ASP A 41 -2.62 6.54 -13.18
CA ASP A 41 -1.36 6.81 -12.49
C ASP A 41 -1.45 7.97 -11.47
N GLY A 42 -2.59 8.65 -11.38
CA GLY A 42 -2.82 9.76 -10.46
C GLY A 42 -2.08 11.05 -10.80
N THR A 43 -1.46 11.16 -11.98
CA THR A 43 -0.66 12.35 -12.37
C THR A 43 -1.54 13.53 -12.79
N SER A 44 -2.77 13.28 -13.20
CA SER A 44 -3.76 14.31 -13.60
C SER A 44 -5.17 13.88 -13.21
N SER A 45 -6.12 14.80 -13.24
CA SER A 45 -7.51 14.53 -12.85
C SER A 45 -8.21 13.52 -13.76
N ASP A 46 -7.86 13.49 -15.04
CA ASP A 46 -8.36 12.54 -16.02
C ASP A 46 -7.70 11.15 -15.91
N LYS A 47 -6.58 11.06 -15.17
CA LYS A 47 -5.88 9.83 -14.82
C LYS A 47 -5.93 9.53 -13.34
N ALA A 48 -6.95 10.03 -12.64
CA ALA A 48 -7.09 9.83 -11.22
C ALA A 48 -7.12 8.32 -10.87
N ALA A 49 -6.31 7.94 -9.88
CA ALA A 49 -6.27 6.59 -9.35
C ALA A 49 -7.35 6.39 -8.28
N ALA A 50 -7.79 5.17 -8.06
CA ALA A 50 -8.75 4.89 -6.99
C ALA A 50 -8.10 4.97 -5.58
N SER A 51 -6.77 4.87 -5.50
CA SER A 51 -6.05 4.93 -4.23
C SER A 51 -4.56 5.23 -4.42
N CYS A 52 -3.88 5.66 -3.35
CA CYS A 52 -2.41 5.74 -3.35
C CYS A 52 -1.75 4.38 -3.62
N TYR A 53 -2.41 3.29 -3.21
CA TYR A 53 -1.94 1.94 -3.50
C TYR A 53 -1.97 1.64 -5.00
N GLU A 54 -3.05 2.01 -5.71
CA GLU A 54 -3.11 1.86 -7.18
C GLU A 54 -2.02 2.66 -7.88
N VAL A 55 -1.77 3.92 -7.46
CA VAL A 55 -0.63 4.70 -7.97
C VAL A 55 0.67 3.90 -7.86
N LYS A 56 0.90 3.23 -6.71
CA LYS A 56 2.09 2.42 -6.47
C LYS A 56 2.14 1.16 -7.34
N GLN A 57 0.99 0.54 -7.61
CA GLN A 57 0.90 -0.63 -8.50
C GLN A 57 1.19 -0.26 -9.95
N VAL A 58 0.63 0.85 -10.42
CA VAL A 58 0.84 1.37 -11.78
C VAL A 58 2.28 1.85 -11.98
N ASN A 59 2.84 2.51 -10.98
CA ASN A 59 4.23 2.98 -11.00
C ASN A 59 4.97 2.59 -9.70
N PRO A 60 5.65 1.43 -9.67
CA PRO A 60 6.42 0.98 -8.50
C PRO A 60 7.51 1.97 -8.05
N ASN A 61 7.95 2.87 -8.94
CA ASN A 61 8.95 3.91 -8.65
C ASN A 61 8.32 5.26 -8.26
N ALA A 62 6.99 5.33 -8.11
CA ALA A 62 6.31 6.54 -7.70
C ALA A 62 6.93 7.10 -6.42
N LYS A 63 7.12 8.43 -6.39
CA LYS A 63 7.63 9.17 -5.24
C LYS A 63 6.48 9.68 -4.38
N SER A 64 6.76 9.89 -3.10
CA SER A 64 5.80 10.54 -2.20
C SER A 64 5.47 11.94 -2.69
N GLY A 65 4.17 12.29 -2.67
CA GLY A 65 3.71 13.57 -3.21
C GLY A 65 2.20 13.64 -3.37
N ALA A 66 1.72 14.70 -4.02
CA ALA A 66 0.31 14.89 -4.33
C ALA A 66 -0.07 14.12 -5.60
N TYR A 67 -1.13 13.31 -5.49
CA TYR A 67 -1.70 12.53 -6.58
C TYR A 67 -3.21 12.77 -6.66
N TRP A 68 -3.74 12.73 -7.88
CA TRP A 68 -5.17 12.77 -8.10
C TRP A 68 -5.79 11.42 -7.79
N LEU A 69 -6.73 11.44 -6.85
CA LEU A 69 -7.49 10.24 -6.49
C LEU A 69 -8.98 10.48 -6.77
N TYR A 70 -9.66 9.41 -7.16
CA TYR A 70 -11.09 9.39 -7.38
C TYR A 70 -11.67 8.01 -7.08
N THR A 71 -12.74 7.99 -6.31
CA THR A 71 -13.58 6.81 -6.09
C THR A 71 -15.02 7.13 -6.47
N PRO A 72 -15.87 6.13 -6.75
CA PRO A 72 -17.30 6.35 -7.02
C PRO A 72 -18.06 7.06 -5.90
N GLN A 73 -17.52 7.12 -4.69
CA GLN A 73 -18.12 7.81 -3.55
C GLN A 73 -17.67 9.30 -3.44
N MET A 74 -16.78 9.73 -4.30
CA MET A 74 -16.34 11.13 -4.37
C MET A 74 -17.11 11.87 -5.46
N SER A 75 -17.37 13.18 -5.26
CA SER A 75 -18.05 14.00 -6.25
C SER A 75 -17.18 14.35 -7.48
N ALA A 76 -15.86 14.36 -7.30
CA ALA A 76 -14.89 14.66 -8.34
C ALA A 76 -13.49 14.20 -7.91
N PRO A 77 -12.54 14.01 -8.85
CA PRO A 77 -11.13 13.81 -8.54
C PRO A 77 -10.57 14.95 -7.69
N GLN A 78 -9.76 14.61 -6.69
CA GLN A 78 -9.08 15.56 -5.82
C GLN A 78 -7.64 15.15 -5.58
N GLN A 79 -6.78 16.11 -5.25
CA GLN A 79 -5.39 15.80 -4.89
C GLN A 79 -5.25 15.45 -3.42
N PHE A 80 -4.58 14.32 -3.15
CA PHE A 80 -4.23 13.87 -1.83
C PHE A 80 -2.73 13.58 -1.76
N TYR A 81 -2.16 13.71 -0.58
CA TYR A 81 -0.77 13.30 -0.37
C TYR A 81 -0.68 11.78 -0.22
N CYS A 82 0.11 11.16 -1.09
CA CYS A 82 0.46 9.75 -1.00
C CYS A 82 1.92 9.60 -0.53
N ASP A 83 2.14 8.82 0.52
CA ASP A 83 3.46 8.33 0.87
C ASP A 83 3.71 7.02 0.12
N GLN A 84 4.59 7.10 -0.88
CA GLN A 84 4.91 5.99 -1.78
C GLN A 84 6.22 5.29 -1.42
N GLU A 85 6.92 5.77 -0.41
CA GLU A 85 8.28 5.33 -0.09
C GLU A 85 8.38 4.57 1.24
N THR A 86 7.53 4.88 2.21
CA THR A 86 7.55 4.21 3.50
C THR A 86 6.78 2.89 3.44
N ASP A 87 7.40 1.80 3.90
CA ASP A 87 6.78 0.46 4.03
C ASP A 87 6.07 -0.04 2.78
N GLY A 88 6.72 0.03 1.66
CA GLY A 88 6.16 -0.39 0.37
C GLY A 88 5.27 0.66 -0.31
N GLY A 89 4.95 1.76 0.36
CA GLY A 89 4.13 2.84 -0.19
C GLY A 89 2.64 2.56 -0.18
N GLY A 90 1.87 3.39 -0.90
CA GLY A 90 0.43 3.22 -1.01
C GLY A 90 -0.38 3.88 0.13
N TRP A 91 0.27 4.64 1.00
CA TRP A 91 -0.38 5.30 2.13
C TRP A 91 -0.97 6.64 1.72
N VAL A 92 -2.23 6.88 2.07
CA VAL A 92 -2.86 8.20 1.92
C VAL A 92 -2.83 8.95 3.25
N MET A 93 -2.42 10.22 3.21
CA MET A 93 -2.50 11.10 4.37
C MET A 93 -3.93 11.65 4.51
N VAL A 94 -4.56 11.41 5.65
CA VAL A 94 -5.91 11.90 5.95
C VAL A 94 -5.93 13.01 6.99
N GLY A 95 -4.83 13.24 7.70
CA GLY A 95 -4.69 14.32 8.67
C GLY A 95 -3.24 14.59 9.02
N ARG A 96 -2.94 15.82 9.39
CA ARG A 96 -1.67 16.26 9.95
C ARG A 96 -1.88 17.39 10.96
N GLY A 97 -0.95 17.55 11.86
CA GLY A 97 -0.96 18.59 12.87
C GLY A 97 -0.28 18.10 14.14
N ARG A 98 0.01 19.01 15.07
CA ARG A 98 0.55 18.67 16.39
C ARG A 98 -0.41 19.01 17.51
N GLU A 99 -1.06 20.15 17.42
CA GLU A 99 -1.99 20.67 18.43
C GLU A 99 -3.25 21.17 17.74
N GLY A 100 -4.36 21.24 18.48
CA GLY A 100 -5.63 21.76 17.95
C GLY A 100 -6.38 20.79 17.04
N TRP A 101 -6.19 19.49 17.24
CA TRP A 101 -7.00 18.44 16.60
C TRP A 101 -8.44 18.54 17.10
N THR A 102 -9.37 18.26 16.22
CA THR A 102 -10.80 18.19 16.52
C THR A 102 -11.31 16.75 16.50
N GLU A 103 -12.31 16.46 17.31
CA GLU A 103 -13.06 15.19 17.22
C GLU A 103 -14.26 15.30 16.26
N SER A 104 -14.49 16.48 15.70
CA SER A 104 -15.61 16.72 14.79
C SER A 104 -15.52 15.88 13.53
N TYR A 105 -16.62 15.30 13.10
CA TYR A 105 -16.75 14.61 11.82
C TYR A 105 -16.47 15.52 10.62
N GLY A 106 -16.65 16.84 10.76
CA GLY A 106 -16.32 17.83 9.74
C GLY A 106 -14.83 17.99 9.49
N GLY A 107 -13.99 17.57 10.43
CA GLY A 107 -12.55 17.79 10.37
C GLY A 107 -12.16 19.27 10.48
N VAL A 108 -10.95 19.59 10.01
CA VAL A 108 -10.41 20.97 9.93
C VAL A 108 -9.68 21.11 8.60
N GLY A 109 -10.24 21.87 7.66
CA GLY A 109 -9.65 22.08 6.35
C GLY A 109 -10.08 21.03 5.32
N ASN A 110 -9.28 20.88 4.27
CA ASN A 110 -9.61 20.05 3.11
C ASN A 110 -8.35 19.39 2.49
N ALA A 111 -8.55 18.59 1.44
CA ALA A 111 -7.47 17.86 0.77
C ALA A 111 -6.41 18.80 0.17
N ASP A 112 -6.82 19.93 -0.42
CA ASP A 112 -5.90 20.92 -1.00
C ASP A 112 -4.98 21.54 0.06
N GLN A 113 -5.47 21.76 1.27
CA GLN A 113 -4.66 22.23 2.38
C GLN A 113 -3.78 21.12 2.98
N LEU A 114 -4.28 19.88 2.99
CA LEU A 114 -3.62 18.75 3.61
C LEU A 114 -2.32 18.38 2.89
N HIS A 115 -2.35 18.29 1.55
CA HIS A 115 -1.18 17.87 0.79
C HIS A 115 -0.07 18.93 0.71
N LYS A 116 -0.37 20.17 1.06
CA LYS A 116 0.64 21.24 1.20
C LYS A 116 1.39 21.10 2.52
N ASN A 117 2.70 21.22 2.49
CA ASN A 117 3.56 21.12 3.68
C ASN A 117 3.31 19.83 4.51
N PRO A 118 3.51 18.64 3.93
CA PRO A 118 3.24 17.39 4.62
C PRO A 118 4.23 17.09 5.76
N THR A 119 5.35 17.78 5.80
CA THR A 119 6.44 17.62 6.80
C THR A 119 6.96 18.95 7.26
N GLY A 120 7.86 18.94 8.27
CA GLY A 120 8.43 20.14 8.87
C GLY A 120 7.48 20.86 9.82
N SER A 121 7.91 21.98 10.39
CA SER A 121 7.14 22.74 11.38
C SER A 121 5.82 23.31 10.82
N ALA A 122 5.75 23.57 9.53
CA ALA A 122 4.51 24.00 8.87
C ALA A 122 3.41 22.91 8.89
N ALA A 123 3.79 21.65 9.00
CA ALA A 123 2.86 20.51 9.15
C ALA A 123 2.20 20.49 10.53
N PHE A 124 2.69 21.23 11.51
CA PHE A 124 2.11 21.26 12.86
C PHE A 124 0.76 21.99 12.92
N LYS A 125 0.46 22.85 11.95
CA LYS A 125 -0.89 23.42 11.84
C LYS A 125 -1.88 22.31 11.49
N PRO A 126 -2.95 22.13 12.30
CA PRO A 126 -3.88 21.02 12.09
C PRO A 126 -4.64 21.18 10.76
N VAL A 127 -4.67 20.10 10.01
CA VAL A 127 -5.56 19.88 8.87
C VAL A 127 -6.02 18.42 8.96
N GLN A 128 -7.33 18.22 9.03
CA GLN A 128 -7.97 16.92 9.14
C GLN A 128 -9.08 16.85 8.09
N LEU A 129 -9.08 15.82 7.25
CA LEU A 129 -10.19 15.63 6.31
C LEU A 129 -11.48 15.34 7.08
N SER A 130 -12.61 15.72 6.52
CA SER A 130 -13.90 15.32 7.07
C SER A 130 -13.99 13.77 7.05
N SER A 131 -14.72 13.21 8.01
CA SER A 131 -14.98 11.77 8.05
C SER A 131 -15.61 11.27 6.75
N ASN A 132 -16.53 12.03 6.17
CA ASN A 132 -17.14 11.72 4.88
C ASN A 132 -16.09 11.65 3.74
N THR A 133 -15.12 12.55 3.73
CA THR A 133 -14.03 12.50 2.72
C THR A 133 -13.17 11.27 2.89
N VAL A 134 -12.85 10.91 4.13
CA VAL A 134 -12.06 9.70 4.40
C VAL A 134 -12.85 8.44 4.02
N ASP A 135 -14.13 8.34 4.41
CA ASP A 135 -14.98 7.22 4.04
C ASP A 135 -15.14 7.10 2.51
N ALA A 136 -15.25 8.23 1.81
CA ALA A 136 -15.27 8.24 0.35
C ALA A 136 -13.94 7.73 -0.26
N LEU A 137 -12.79 8.10 0.30
CA LEU A 137 -11.48 7.57 -0.11
C LEU A 137 -11.38 6.07 0.13
N LEU A 138 -11.97 5.56 1.22
CA LEU A 138 -11.99 4.13 1.53
C LEU A 138 -12.93 3.33 0.61
N ASN A 139 -13.73 4.00 -0.19
CA ASN A 139 -14.63 3.41 -1.21
C ASN A 139 -15.47 2.25 -0.68
N GLY A 140 -16.06 2.41 0.50
CA GLY A 140 -16.89 1.40 1.16
C GLY A 140 -16.12 0.38 2.02
N THR A 141 -14.79 0.38 1.99
CA THR A 141 -13.99 -0.38 2.95
C THR A 141 -14.11 0.30 4.31
N LYS A 142 -14.49 -0.46 5.32
CA LYS A 142 -14.56 0.10 6.68
C LYS A 142 -13.16 0.25 7.28
N PRO A 143 -12.92 1.25 8.14
CA PRO A 143 -11.63 1.42 8.81
C PRO A 143 -11.14 0.15 9.53
N GLN A 144 -12.07 -0.61 10.11
CA GLN A 144 -11.78 -1.90 10.78
C GLN A 144 -11.29 -3.00 9.83
N ASP A 145 -11.56 -2.90 8.54
CA ASP A 145 -11.26 -3.92 7.53
C ASP A 145 -10.02 -3.55 6.70
N LEU A 146 -9.35 -2.42 7.02
CA LEU A 146 -8.12 -2.01 6.35
C LEU A 146 -6.99 -3.04 6.61
N PRO A 147 -6.39 -3.64 5.58
CA PRO A 147 -5.41 -4.71 5.75
C PRO A 147 -4.16 -4.25 6.51
N ASP A 148 -3.69 -3.04 6.21
CA ASP A 148 -2.49 -2.45 6.83
C ASP A 148 -2.83 -1.50 7.99
N GLY A 149 -4.12 -1.32 8.28
CA GLY A 149 -4.61 -0.49 9.36
C GLY A 149 -4.32 1.00 9.17
N MET A 150 -4.00 1.67 10.27
CA MET A 150 -3.69 3.09 10.33
C MET A 150 -2.25 3.31 10.80
N ARG A 151 -1.59 4.27 10.19
CA ARG A 151 -0.24 4.70 10.56
C ARG A 151 -0.28 6.09 11.18
N LEU A 152 0.27 6.22 12.36
CA LEU A 152 0.45 7.47 13.08
C LEU A 152 1.93 7.82 13.13
N ARG A 153 2.29 8.98 12.61
CA ARG A 153 3.64 9.52 12.70
C ARG A 153 3.64 10.75 13.59
N ARG A 154 4.53 10.79 14.55
CA ARG A 154 4.71 11.92 15.46
C ARG A 154 6.10 12.49 15.32
N ALA A 155 6.20 13.78 14.99
CA ALA A 155 7.46 14.49 15.12
C ALA A 155 7.74 14.74 16.60
N TYR A 156 8.95 14.39 17.07
CA TYR A 156 9.35 14.65 18.46
C TYR A 156 10.34 15.81 18.59
N ASP A 157 10.72 16.40 17.46
CA ASP A 157 11.57 17.58 17.38
C ASP A 157 10.78 18.83 16.96
N PRO A 158 11.23 20.05 17.32
CA PRO A 158 10.55 21.30 16.95
C PRO A 158 10.53 21.60 15.44
N SER A 159 11.47 21.03 14.68
CA SER A 159 11.56 21.24 13.24
C SER A 159 10.66 20.29 12.43
N GLY A 160 10.13 19.25 13.06
CA GLY A 160 9.28 18.28 12.37
C GLY A 160 10.05 17.38 11.40
N THR A 161 11.29 17.06 11.71
CA THR A 161 12.18 16.27 10.85
C THR A 161 12.52 14.90 11.42
N GLN A 162 12.35 14.71 12.73
CA GLN A 162 12.59 13.44 13.42
C GLN A 162 11.23 12.85 13.86
N TRP A 163 11.01 11.57 13.53
CA TRP A 163 9.71 10.96 13.67
C TRP A 163 9.76 9.69 14.49
N GLN A 164 8.69 9.49 15.27
CA GLN A 164 8.29 8.19 15.79
C GLN A 164 7.06 7.74 15.03
N GLU A 165 6.97 6.45 14.79
CA GLU A 165 5.84 5.87 14.07
C GLU A 165 5.19 4.78 14.91
N VAL A 166 3.86 4.75 14.86
CA VAL A 166 3.03 3.73 15.50
C VAL A 166 2.02 3.25 14.49
N ARG A 167 1.87 1.94 14.40
CA ARG A 167 0.82 1.30 13.61
C ARG A 167 -0.20 0.64 14.50
N THR A 168 -1.45 0.79 14.11
CA THR A 168 -2.53 0.01 14.67
C THR A 168 -3.19 -0.77 13.54
N PRO A 169 -3.26 -2.10 13.63
CA PRO A 169 -3.77 -2.92 12.55
C PRO A 169 -5.25 -2.70 12.26
N ARG A 170 -6.02 -2.17 13.22
CA ARG A 170 -7.46 -1.93 13.02
C ARG A 170 -8.00 -0.88 13.96
N LEU A 171 -8.69 0.13 13.40
CA LEU A 171 -9.68 0.91 14.14
C LEU A 171 -10.99 0.13 14.09
N GLN A 172 -11.53 -0.28 15.23
CA GLN A 172 -12.83 -0.98 15.25
C GLN A 172 -13.99 0.02 15.14
N THR A 173 -14.06 0.71 14.01
CA THR A 173 -15.15 1.63 13.69
C THR A 173 -15.72 1.28 12.32
N ALA A 174 -17.04 1.39 12.17
CA ALA A 174 -17.71 1.18 10.88
C ALA A 174 -17.54 2.38 9.94
N GLN A 175 -17.22 3.56 10.49
CA GLN A 175 -16.99 4.81 9.78
C GLN A 175 -15.74 5.47 10.35
N TRP A 176 -15.08 6.31 9.55
CA TRP A 176 -13.95 7.09 10.06
C TRP A 176 -14.40 8.04 11.15
N SER A 177 -13.65 8.08 12.24
CA SER A 177 -13.86 9.00 13.34
C SER A 177 -12.55 9.60 13.82
N TRP A 178 -12.55 10.90 14.07
CA TRP A 178 -11.43 11.58 14.72
C TRP A 178 -11.48 11.44 16.25
N ALA A 179 -12.64 11.10 16.81
CA ALA A 179 -12.80 10.77 18.22
C ALA A 179 -12.23 9.37 18.49
N MET A 180 -10.92 9.28 18.51
CA MET A 180 -10.21 8.01 18.70
C MET A 180 -10.50 7.33 20.04
N SER A 181 -11.04 8.08 21.03
CA SER A 181 -11.53 7.55 22.31
C SER A 181 -12.73 6.61 22.17
N TYR A 182 -13.48 6.69 21.07
CA TYR A 182 -14.62 5.81 20.78
C TYR A 182 -14.23 4.54 20.02
N ALA A 183 -12.99 4.39 19.62
CA ALA A 183 -12.52 3.13 19.08
C ALA A 183 -12.53 2.09 20.21
N GLN A 184 -13.45 1.13 20.13
CA GLN A 184 -13.66 0.15 21.21
C GLN A 184 -12.45 -0.75 21.46
N HIS A 185 -11.55 -0.89 20.50
CA HIS A 185 -10.28 -1.59 20.65
C HIS A 185 -9.22 -0.99 19.76
N TRP A 186 -8.16 -0.53 20.36
CA TRP A 186 -6.89 -0.33 19.64
C TRP A 186 -6.23 -1.69 19.53
N GLY A 187 -5.91 -2.10 18.31
CA GLY A 187 -5.13 -3.32 18.09
C GLY A 187 -3.72 -3.21 18.70
N PRO A 188 -2.95 -4.29 18.69
CA PRO A 188 -1.56 -4.23 19.14
C PRO A 188 -0.81 -3.18 18.32
N PHE A 189 -0.11 -2.28 19.01
CA PHE A 189 0.76 -1.31 18.36
C PHE A 189 2.09 -1.99 18.00
N THR A 190 2.59 -1.72 16.81
CA THR A 190 3.96 -2.03 16.43
C THR A 190 4.77 -0.73 16.38
N PHE A 191 5.95 -0.75 16.98
CA PHE A 191 6.88 0.40 17.03
C PHE A 191 8.05 0.16 16.12
#